data_2674d14abef3199ec9d16091dc0fc168
#
_entry.id   2674d14abef3199ec9d16091dc0fc168
#
_cell.length_a   1.000
_cell.length_b   1.000
_cell.length_c   1.000
_cell.angle_alpha   90.00
_cell.angle_beta   90.00
_cell.angle_gamma   90.00
#
_symmetry.space_group_name_H-M   'P 1'
#
loop_
_entity.id
_entity.type
_entity.pdbx_description
1 polymer ?
#
loop_
_entity_poly.entity_id
_entity_poly.type
_entity_poly.pdbx_seq_one_letter_code
_entity_poly.pdbx_strand_id
1 'polypeptide(L)'
;MPEEDNLQDLSKEELIQKINDLNDEKNSEQNVVFFEPQREIIISEPEDETLNEMSEVAHLDSSSGEHYKYRIKEMDIWNSDLSLEEMKEKYTRILGNYPNFLNWLERTYEKQEVFSIEHKGRYHTLEASNKERMEWARSIDDVRDNLVVDLDDTASRIAMGAKSRAEIKETLLKKGFPVEDNSKFREVDRKIGADLKVDLRDYQEEYREKAFEKKAAVLANPAGSGKTVTAIGLMTKVDSPTLILVPQRSLVGQWKREILDKTTITEDQIGEYHGDEKKMDDVTIATYHMAGQNTNLFRNEWGLIIYDEVHHIPSSLFSKTANLQSTRRVGLSASPVREDNKEREIFALIGQEIGADWARFFNEEYVLKPDVEIQLVDWESDFYRNKYHKASGFKKSIIASKNPRKKDHIEKLLEEHEEDKTVIFCDWIEQGEEFSDEFNIPFISGETDFDEREEYFEQFRQGDIDTLIVSRIGDEGLDLPDAEVGIIASGQGGSRRQATQRAGRVMRPFGDAQVYIVATKGSNEEDFVKRQVEHLKEKGVPVIIQGD
;
A
#
# COMPACT_ATOMS: atom_id res chain seq x y z
N MET A 1 -2.63 28.00 35.80
CA MET A 1 -2.34 27.25 34.55
C MET A 1 -1.98 25.87 35.00
N PRO A 2 -2.78 24.83 34.71
CA PRO A 2 -2.38 23.46 34.96
C PRO A 2 -1.33 23.06 33.91
N GLU A 3 -0.31 22.34 34.35
CA GLU A 3 0.76 21.80 33.53
C GLU A 3 0.17 20.93 32.42
N GLU A 4 0.55 21.21 31.19
CA GLU A 4 0.28 20.36 30.03
C GLU A 4 1.10 19.07 30.18
N ASP A 5 0.49 18.04 30.77
CA ASP A 5 1.05 16.69 30.79
C ASP A 5 1.22 16.20 29.34
N ASN A 6 2.45 15.94 28.98
CA ASN A 6 2.83 15.46 27.66
C ASN A 6 2.33 13.98 27.52
N LEU A 7 1.23 13.78 26.83
CA LEU A 7 0.57 12.47 26.65
C LEU A 7 1.46 11.41 25.96
N GLN A 8 2.60 11.85 25.39
CA GLN A 8 3.56 10.94 24.74
C GLN A 8 4.40 10.13 25.75
N ASP A 9 4.47 10.56 27.01
CA ASP A 9 5.27 9.93 28.05
C ASP A 9 4.46 9.03 29.01
N LEU A 10 3.13 8.90 28.79
CA LEU A 10 2.27 8.07 29.63
C LEU A 10 2.30 6.61 29.18
N SER A 11 2.39 5.68 30.13
CA SER A 11 2.20 4.26 29.90
C SER A 11 0.76 3.96 29.43
N LYS A 12 0.57 2.81 28.79
CA LYS A 12 -0.74 2.35 28.32
C LYS A 12 -1.79 2.33 29.45
N GLU A 13 -1.38 1.92 30.64
CA GLU A 13 -2.25 1.83 31.84
C GLU A 13 -2.64 3.22 32.36
N GLU A 14 -1.71 4.18 32.36
CA GLU A 14 -1.99 5.57 32.72
C GLU A 14 -2.90 6.28 31.72
N LEU A 15 -2.77 5.97 30.43
CA LEU A 15 -3.68 6.46 29.38
C LEU A 15 -5.10 5.90 29.57
N ILE A 16 -5.24 4.60 29.84
CA ILE A 16 -6.54 3.95 30.11
C ILE A 16 -7.17 4.52 31.38
N GLN A 17 -6.39 4.73 32.44
CA GLN A 17 -6.89 5.33 33.68
C GLN A 17 -7.39 6.76 33.43
N LYS A 18 -6.62 7.58 32.69
CA LYS A 18 -7.00 8.96 32.34
C LYS A 18 -8.23 9.02 31.43
N ILE A 19 -8.41 8.03 30.56
CA ILE A 19 -9.63 7.85 29.73
C ILE A 19 -10.82 7.54 30.60
N ASN A 20 -10.69 6.62 31.55
CA ASN A 20 -11.77 6.25 32.49
C ASN A 20 -12.16 7.44 33.39
N ASP A 21 -11.17 8.17 33.91
CA ASP A 21 -11.40 9.37 34.72
C ASP A 21 -12.13 10.49 33.94
N LEU A 22 -11.84 10.63 32.61
CA LEU A 22 -12.52 11.59 31.73
C LEU A 22 -13.93 11.14 31.34
N ASN A 23 -14.18 9.83 31.25
CA ASN A 23 -15.50 9.28 30.93
C ASN A 23 -16.46 9.39 32.13
N ASP A 24 -15.95 9.29 33.37
CA ASP A 24 -16.74 9.51 34.58
C ASP A 24 -17.23 10.97 34.71
N GLU A 25 -16.57 11.93 34.08
CA GLU A 25 -16.98 13.34 34.07
C GLU A 25 -17.93 13.73 32.90
N LYS A 26 -18.07 12.89 31.86
CA LYS A 26 -18.95 13.14 30.71
C LYS A 26 -19.88 11.94 30.48
N ASN A 27 -21.16 12.13 30.80
CA ASN A 27 -22.27 11.26 30.40
C ASN A 27 -22.39 11.19 28.86
N SER A 28 -21.53 10.40 28.16
CA SER A 28 -21.72 10.06 26.76
C SER A 28 -21.89 8.54 26.63
N GLU A 29 -22.95 8.13 25.97
CA GLU A 29 -23.28 6.73 25.66
C GLU A 29 -22.26 6.09 24.68
N GLN A 30 -21.21 6.80 24.26
CA GLN A 30 -20.17 6.32 23.38
C GLN A 30 -18.80 6.44 24.06
N ASN A 31 -18.06 5.34 24.07
CA ASN A 31 -16.68 5.25 24.60
C ASN A 31 -15.66 5.92 23.64
N VAL A 32 -15.90 7.19 23.26
CA VAL A 32 -15.08 7.95 22.32
C VAL A 32 -14.36 9.09 23.02
N VAL A 33 -13.03 9.14 22.94
CA VAL A 33 -12.19 10.23 23.46
C VAL A 33 -11.47 10.90 22.30
N PHE A 34 -11.63 12.22 22.18
CA PHE A 34 -10.98 13.02 21.14
C PHE A 34 -9.94 13.98 21.72
N PHE A 35 -8.69 13.83 21.26
CA PHE A 35 -7.59 14.72 21.59
C PHE A 35 -7.43 15.76 20.49
N GLU A 36 -8.11 16.90 20.64
CA GLU A 36 -8.23 17.92 19.60
C GLU A 36 -6.88 18.44 19.05
N PRO A 37 -5.82 18.75 19.86
CA PRO A 37 -4.57 19.26 19.33
C PRO A 37 -3.85 18.31 18.37
N GLN A 38 -3.90 17.01 18.66
CA GLN A 38 -3.28 15.95 17.87
C GLN A 38 -4.21 15.40 16.78
N ARG A 39 -5.50 15.73 16.86
CA ARG A 39 -6.57 15.16 16.02
C ARG A 39 -6.61 13.63 16.13
N GLU A 40 -6.34 13.14 17.32
CA GLU A 40 -6.37 11.71 17.65
C GLU A 40 -7.69 11.36 18.33
N ILE A 41 -8.25 10.22 17.93
CA ILE A 41 -9.50 9.68 18.43
C ILE A 41 -9.20 8.30 18.99
N ILE A 42 -9.64 8.03 20.23
CA ILE A 42 -9.61 6.68 20.81
C ILE A 42 -11.04 6.25 21.01
N ILE A 43 -11.39 5.09 20.47
CA ILE A 43 -12.71 4.47 20.63
C ILE A 43 -12.50 3.14 21.34
N SER A 44 -13.25 2.93 22.42
CA SER A 44 -13.23 1.68 23.19
C SER A 44 -14.54 0.94 22.98
N GLU A 45 -14.44 -0.37 22.69
CA GLU A 45 -15.61 -1.23 22.44
C GLU A 45 -16.58 -0.65 21.39
N PRO A 46 -16.09 -0.25 20.18
CA PRO A 46 -16.96 0.34 19.16
C PRO A 46 -17.92 -0.67 18.57
N GLU A 47 -19.11 -0.21 18.18
CA GLU A 47 -19.98 -0.94 17.26
C GLU A 47 -19.39 -0.93 15.85
N ASP A 48 -19.67 -1.95 15.03
CA ASP A 48 -19.17 -2.06 13.66
C ASP A 48 -19.56 -0.84 12.79
N GLU A 49 -20.75 -0.27 13.01
CA GLU A 49 -21.21 0.93 12.34
C GLU A 49 -20.30 2.14 12.63
N THR A 50 -19.85 2.29 13.88
CA THR A 50 -18.93 3.37 14.29
C THR A 50 -17.55 3.19 13.63
N LEU A 51 -17.04 1.95 13.55
CA LEU A 51 -15.78 1.66 12.86
C LEU A 51 -15.87 1.99 11.36
N ASN A 52 -16.96 1.61 10.72
CA ASN A 52 -17.21 1.91 9.31
C ASN A 52 -17.29 3.42 9.06
N GLU A 53 -18.00 4.15 9.90
CA GLU A 53 -18.09 5.61 9.80
C GLU A 53 -16.75 6.31 10.02
N MET A 54 -15.94 5.81 10.96
CA MET A 54 -14.61 6.37 11.21
C MET A 54 -13.65 6.13 10.05
N SER A 55 -13.74 4.97 9.40
CA SER A 55 -12.86 4.63 8.28
C SER A 55 -13.04 5.55 7.06
N GLU A 56 -14.22 6.17 6.91
CA GLU A 56 -14.50 7.13 5.82
C GLU A 56 -13.88 8.51 6.07
N VAL A 57 -13.54 8.85 7.32
CA VAL A 57 -13.16 10.22 7.71
C VAL A 57 -11.86 10.32 8.49
N ALA A 58 -11.27 9.21 8.91
CA ALA A 58 -10.04 9.19 9.70
C ALA A 58 -9.18 7.97 9.38
N HIS A 59 -7.89 8.12 9.59
CA HIS A 59 -6.91 7.05 9.41
C HIS A 59 -6.75 6.26 10.72
N LEU A 60 -6.88 4.94 10.66
CA LEU A 60 -6.61 4.06 11.79
C LEU A 60 -5.09 4.02 12.03
N ASP A 61 -4.63 4.51 13.18
CA ASP A 61 -3.22 4.50 13.57
C ASP A 61 -2.84 3.18 14.27
N SER A 62 -3.72 2.64 15.10
CA SER A 62 -3.50 1.35 15.80
C SER A 62 -4.78 0.79 16.40
N SER A 63 -4.80 -0.52 16.62
CA SER A 63 -5.83 -1.19 17.42
C SER A 63 -5.17 -2.14 18.43
N SER A 64 -5.79 -2.30 19.60
CA SER A 64 -5.30 -3.21 20.65
C SER A 64 -6.49 -3.75 21.46
N GLY A 65 -6.87 -4.99 21.18
CA GLY A 65 -8.08 -5.58 21.75
C GLY A 65 -9.32 -4.79 21.28
N GLU A 66 -10.11 -4.31 22.22
CA GLU A 66 -11.34 -3.55 21.98
C GLU A 66 -11.10 -2.03 21.83
N HIS A 67 -9.84 -1.57 21.72
CA HIS A 67 -9.48 -0.15 21.61
C HIS A 67 -8.92 0.16 20.22
N TYR A 68 -9.46 1.20 19.60
CA TYR A 68 -9.08 1.68 18.27
C TYR A 68 -8.61 3.12 18.36
N LYS A 69 -7.40 3.40 17.84
CA LYS A 69 -6.84 4.73 17.77
C LYS A 69 -6.84 5.22 16.32
N TYR A 70 -7.58 6.29 16.07
CA TYR A 70 -7.62 6.96 14.79
C TYR A 70 -6.90 8.30 14.85
N ARG A 71 -6.45 8.77 13.69
CA ARG A 71 -5.92 10.12 13.49
C ARG A 71 -6.53 10.74 12.25
N ILE A 72 -6.98 12.00 12.37
CA ILE A 72 -7.49 12.76 11.23
C ILE A 72 -6.34 13.51 10.59
N LYS A 73 -6.01 13.16 9.35
CA LYS A 73 -4.97 13.79 8.53
C LYS A 73 -5.61 14.74 7.50
N GLU A 74 -4.84 15.69 6.97
CA GLU A 74 -5.32 16.57 5.88
C GLU A 74 -5.74 15.74 4.65
N MET A 75 -5.03 14.64 4.37
CA MET A 75 -5.33 13.76 3.24
C MET A 75 -6.69 13.07 3.37
N ASP A 76 -7.13 12.74 4.60
CA ASP A 76 -8.44 12.12 4.83
C ASP A 76 -9.58 13.08 4.42
N ILE A 77 -9.37 14.39 4.67
CA ILE A 77 -10.30 15.46 4.27
C ILE A 77 -10.33 15.58 2.73
N TRP A 78 -9.15 15.64 2.10
CA TRP A 78 -9.05 15.86 0.65
C TRP A 78 -9.41 14.62 -0.20
N ASN A 79 -9.33 13.44 0.38
CA ASN A 79 -9.68 12.19 -0.29
C ASN A 79 -11.13 11.78 -0.09
N SER A 80 -11.84 12.42 0.84
CA SER A 80 -13.25 12.12 1.11
C SER A 80 -14.16 12.61 -0.01
N ASP A 81 -15.17 11.83 -0.34
CA ASP A 81 -16.24 12.22 -1.27
C ASP A 81 -17.34 13.04 -0.59
N LEU A 82 -17.23 13.27 0.73
CA LEU A 82 -18.19 14.02 1.51
C LEU A 82 -18.00 15.53 1.31
N SER A 83 -19.10 16.26 1.22
CA SER A 83 -19.09 17.70 1.30
C SER A 83 -18.64 18.19 2.68
N LEU A 84 -18.22 19.44 2.78
CA LEU A 84 -17.81 20.04 4.06
C LEU A 84 -18.91 19.94 5.14
N GLU A 85 -20.17 20.13 4.76
CA GLU A 85 -21.29 20.06 5.70
C GLU A 85 -21.53 18.63 6.16
N GLU A 86 -21.48 17.65 5.28
CA GLU A 86 -21.59 16.23 5.63
C GLU A 86 -20.44 15.79 6.54
N MET A 87 -19.21 16.25 6.28
CA MET A 87 -18.07 15.99 7.17
C MET A 87 -18.28 16.61 8.54
N LYS A 88 -18.71 17.89 8.61
CA LYS A 88 -18.98 18.57 9.88
C LYS A 88 -20.05 17.84 10.68
N GLU A 89 -21.13 17.41 10.03
CA GLU A 89 -22.22 16.67 10.66
C GLU A 89 -21.72 15.33 11.20
N LYS A 90 -20.96 14.57 10.39
CA LYS A 90 -20.42 13.27 10.76
C LYS A 90 -19.44 13.35 11.93
N TYR A 91 -18.46 14.26 11.85
CA TYR A 91 -17.54 14.46 12.97
C TYR A 91 -18.24 14.96 14.24
N THR A 92 -19.22 15.86 14.11
CA THR A 92 -19.96 16.35 15.28
C THR A 92 -20.78 15.24 15.95
N ARG A 93 -21.35 14.33 15.17
CA ARG A 93 -22.09 13.18 15.69
C ARG A 93 -21.17 12.21 16.44
N ILE A 94 -19.98 11.91 15.91
CA ILE A 94 -19.06 10.94 16.50
C ILE A 94 -18.28 11.54 17.67
N LEU A 95 -17.73 12.74 17.49
CA LEU A 95 -16.78 13.34 18.43
C LEU A 95 -17.45 14.31 19.42
N GLY A 96 -18.62 14.86 19.07
CA GLY A 96 -19.19 16.01 19.74
C GLY A 96 -18.75 17.33 19.09
N ASN A 97 -19.13 18.46 19.71
CA ASN A 97 -18.87 19.80 19.18
C ASN A 97 -17.49 20.33 19.61
N TYR A 98 -16.54 20.35 18.72
CA TYR A 98 -15.19 20.90 18.90
C TYR A 98 -14.95 22.08 17.92
N PRO A 99 -15.22 23.32 18.31
CA PRO A 99 -15.16 24.48 17.38
C PRO A 99 -13.80 24.72 16.73
N ASN A 100 -12.69 24.48 17.45
CA ASN A 100 -11.36 24.66 16.89
C ASN A 100 -11.05 23.60 15.82
N PHE A 101 -11.45 22.36 16.07
CA PHE A 101 -11.35 21.28 15.08
C PHE A 101 -12.21 21.56 13.85
N LEU A 102 -13.46 21.97 14.02
CA LEU A 102 -14.35 22.32 12.91
C LEU A 102 -13.81 23.49 12.08
N ASN A 103 -13.20 24.48 12.70
CA ASN A 103 -12.50 25.57 12.00
C ASN A 103 -11.27 25.07 11.24
N TRP A 104 -10.52 24.12 11.81
CA TRP A 104 -9.39 23.49 11.12
C TRP A 104 -9.88 22.65 9.94
N LEU A 105 -10.94 21.87 10.10
CA LEU A 105 -11.58 21.08 9.05
C LEU A 105 -11.97 21.96 7.86
N GLU A 106 -12.70 23.05 8.12
CA GLU A 106 -13.13 24.01 7.11
C GLU A 106 -11.94 24.59 6.33
N ARG A 107 -10.92 25.12 7.04
CA ARG A 107 -9.71 25.64 6.42
C ARG A 107 -8.94 24.58 5.61
N THR A 108 -8.96 23.33 6.05
CA THR A 108 -8.29 22.25 5.35
C THR A 108 -9.06 21.86 4.10
N TYR A 109 -10.39 21.81 4.19
CA TYR A 109 -11.28 21.55 3.06
C TYR A 109 -11.15 22.64 1.98
N GLU A 110 -11.16 23.91 2.36
CA GLU A 110 -11.02 25.03 1.43
C GLU A 110 -9.69 25.04 0.64
N LYS A 111 -8.65 24.43 1.16
CA LYS A 111 -7.35 24.34 0.46
C LYS A 111 -7.42 23.57 -0.86
N GLN A 112 -8.32 22.63 -1.01
CA GLN A 112 -8.49 21.86 -2.26
C GLN A 112 -9.08 22.70 -3.40
N GLU A 113 -9.76 23.80 -3.10
CA GLU A 113 -10.37 24.70 -4.07
C GLU A 113 -9.44 25.85 -4.50
N VAL A 114 -8.20 25.88 -3.97
CA VAL A 114 -7.29 27.00 -4.21
C VAL A 114 -6.62 26.94 -5.57
N PHE A 115 -6.24 25.74 -6.05
CA PHE A 115 -5.54 25.58 -7.31
C PHE A 115 -6.20 24.52 -8.19
N SER A 116 -6.32 24.84 -9.48
CA SER A 116 -6.71 23.85 -10.50
C SER A 116 -5.79 23.89 -11.72
N ILE A 117 -5.73 22.77 -12.43
CA ILE A 117 -5.13 22.69 -13.76
C ILE A 117 -6.25 22.56 -14.77
N GLU A 118 -6.37 23.55 -15.67
CA GLU A 118 -7.41 23.59 -16.67
C GLU A 118 -6.88 23.33 -18.08
N HIS A 119 -7.71 22.73 -18.93
CA HIS A 119 -7.42 22.56 -20.34
C HIS A 119 -8.00 23.71 -21.17
N LYS A 120 -7.15 24.50 -21.82
CA LYS A 120 -7.53 25.63 -22.69
C LYS A 120 -7.19 25.33 -24.15
N GLY A 121 -7.90 24.39 -24.73
CA GLY A 121 -7.75 24.03 -26.16
C GLY A 121 -6.42 23.32 -26.49
N ARG A 122 -5.32 24.04 -26.65
CA ARG A 122 -4.01 23.48 -27.02
C ARG A 122 -2.98 23.46 -25.89
N TYR A 123 -3.29 24.00 -24.74
CA TYR A 123 -2.38 24.11 -23.61
C TYR A 123 -3.12 23.92 -22.28
N HIS A 124 -2.36 23.77 -21.23
CA HIS A 124 -2.87 23.70 -19.87
C HIS A 124 -2.48 24.95 -19.11
N THR A 125 -3.34 25.35 -18.19
CA THR A 125 -3.11 26.48 -17.28
C THR A 125 -3.15 26.00 -15.85
N LEU A 126 -2.28 26.56 -15.02
CA LEU A 126 -2.46 26.58 -13.57
C LEU A 126 -3.34 27.79 -13.25
N GLU A 127 -4.45 27.55 -12.59
CA GLU A 127 -5.37 28.60 -12.12
C GLU A 127 -5.38 28.61 -10.59
N ALA A 128 -5.51 29.78 -10.01
CA ALA A 128 -5.61 29.97 -8.56
C ALA A 128 -6.89 30.74 -8.21
N SER A 129 -7.44 30.49 -7.03
CA SER A 129 -8.67 31.12 -6.54
C SER A 129 -8.60 32.66 -6.45
N ASN A 130 -7.38 33.21 -6.33
CA ASN A 130 -7.15 34.64 -6.32
C ASN A 130 -5.71 35.02 -6.70
N LYS A 131 -5.49 36.34 -6.92
CA LYS A 131 -4.19 36.91 -7.29
C LYS A 131 -3.05 36.56 -6.29
N GLU A 132 -3.32 36.72 -5.00
CA GLU A 132 -2.32 36.49 -3.95
C GLU A 132 -1.81 35.04 -3.98
N ARG A 133 -2.72 34.09 -4.16
CA ARG A 133 -2.38 32.65 -4.27
C ARG A 133 -1.58 32.35 -5.53
N MET A 134 -1.89 32.97 -6.64
CA MET A 134 -1.13 32.81 -7.88
C MET A 134 0.27 33.43 -7.77
N GLU A 135 0.40 34.64 -7.21
CA GLU A 135 1.70 35.27 -6.96
C GLU A 135 2.58 34.42 -6.02
N TRP A 136 1.96 33.86 -4.98
CA TRP A 136 2.64 32.91 -4.10
C TRP A 136 3.10 31.65 -4.85
N ALA A 137 2.26 31.02 -5.67
CA ALA A 137 2.64 29.85 -6.45
C ALA A 137 3.79 30.16 -7.43
N ARG A 138 3.74 31.30 -8.10
CA ARG A 138 4.82 31.80 -8.99
C ARG A 138 6.13 32.08 -8.26
N SER A 139 6.10 32.35 -6.96
CA SER A 139 7.30 32.56 -6.14
C SER A 139 8.04 31.27 -5.80
N ILE A 140 7.43 30.12 -5.99
CA ILE A 140 8.01 28.80 -5.75
C ILE A 140 8.81 28.38 -6.99
N ASP A 141 10.11 28.14 -6.85
CA ASP A 141 11.01 27.86 -7.97
C ASP A 141 10.54 26.67 -8.82
N ASP A 142 10.22 25.53 -8.19
CA ASP A 142 9.76 24.33 -8.90
C ASP A 142 8.41 24.53 -9.63
N VAL A 143 7.56 25.42 -9.15
CA VAL A 143 6.33 25.80 -9.86
C VAL A 143 6.65 26.74 -11.01
N ARG A 144 7.42 27.82 -10.73
CA ARG A 144 7.78 28.85 -11.72
C ARG A 144 8.49 28.26 -12.93
N ASP A 145 9.43 27.33 -12.72
CA ASP A 145 10.23 26.72 -13.77
C ASP A 145 9.38 25.85 -14.73
N ASN A 146 8.18 25.48 -14.32
CA ASN A 146 7.19 24.76 -15.10
C ASN A 146 6.10 25.64 -15.71
N LEU A 147 6.16 26.97 -15.50
CA LEU A 147 5.28 27.95 -16.11
C LEU A 147 6.00 28.64 -17.28
N VAL A 148 5.25 28.95 -18.36
CA VAL A 148 5.80 29.56 -19.57
C VAL A 148 5.43 31.02 -19.72
N VAL A 149 4.19 31.35 -19.43
CA VAL A 149 3.61 32.70 -19.62
C VAL A 149 2.52 32.93 -18.59
N ASP A 150 2.55 34.09 -17.97
CA ASP A 150 1.44 34.58 -17.17
C ASP A 150 0.34 35.10 -18.09
N LEU A 151 -0.86 34.55 -17.94
CA LEU A 151 -2.00 34.93 -18.78
C LEU A 151 -2.75 36.12 -18.16
N ASP A 152 -2.91 36.09 -16.84
CA ASP A 152 -3.50 37.14 -16.03
C ASP A 152 -3.06 37.04 -14.56
N ASP A 153 -3.73 37.76 -13.66
CA ASP A 153 -3.42 37.78 -12.24
C ASP A 153 -3.65 36.42 -11.52
N THR A 154 -4.48 35.54 -12.08
CA THR A 154 -4.90 34.27 -11.48
C THR A 154 -4.56 33.04 -12.28
N ALA A 155 -4.00 33.20 -13.48
CA ALA A 155 -3.69 32.09 -14.36
C ALA A 155 -2.32 32.20 -15.03
N SER A 156 -1.62 31.06 -15.13
CA SER A 156 -0.37 30.91 -15.88
C SER A 156 -0.41 29.67 -16.77
N ARG A 157 0.16 29.81 -17.96
CA ARG A 157 0.31 28.69 -18.88
C ARG A 157 1.40 27.75 -18.41
N ILE A 158 1.09 26.46 -18.33
CA ILE A 158 2.03 25.38 -17.97
C ILE A 158 2.88 25.02 -19.21
N ALA A 159 4.14 24.68 -19.00
CA ALA A 159 5.02 24.15 -20.04
C ALA A 159 4.46 22.84 -20.62
N MET A 160 4.70 22.60 -21.90
CA MET A 160 4.16 21.43 -22.57
C MET A 160 4.79 20.15 -22.03
N GLY A 161 3.94 19.21 -21.65
CA GLY A 161 4.32 17.87 -21.16
C GLY A 161 3.66 17.52 -19.84
N ALA A 162 3.49 16.23 -19.63
CA ALA A 162 2.89 15.72 -18.40
C ALA A 162 3.81 15.94 -17.17
N LYS A 163 5.14 15.97 -17.40
CA LYS A 163 6.13 16.21 -16.35
C LYS A 163 5.88 17.53 -15.62
N SER A 164 5.71 18.63 -16.35
CA SER A 164 5.49 19.95 -15.74
C SER A 164 4.24 20.02 -14.89
N ARG A 165 3.15 19.37 -15.31
CA ARG A 165 1.93 19.28 -14.50
C ARG A 165 2.15 18.45 -13.25
N ALA A 166 2.85 17.32 -13.37
CA ALA A 166 3.14 16.46 -12.23
C ALA A 166 4.02 17.18 -11.18
N GLU A 167 5.07 17.88 -11.62
CA GLU A 167 5.96 18.65 -10.74
C GLU A 167 5.22 19.80 -10.03
N ILE A 168 4.33 20.50 -10.73
CA ILE A 168 3.48 21.55 -10.12
C ILE A 168 2.57 20.94 -9.05
N LYS A 169 1.84 19.85 -9.38
CA LYS A 169 0.94 19.17 -8.46
C LYS A 169 1.68 18.66 -7.21
N GLU A 170 2.80 18.00 -7.40
CA GLU A 170 3.63 17.49 -6.32
C GLU A 170 4.15 18.62 -5.41
N THR A 171 4.66 19.69 -6.01
CA THR A 171 5.20 20.83 -5.27
C THR A 171 4.13 21.53 -4.44
N LEU A 172 2.96 21.80 -5.02
CA LEU A 172 1.86 22.45 -4.32
C LEU A 172 1.27 21.55 -3.23
N LEU A 173 1.15 20.23 -3.48
CA LEU A 173 0.71 19.28 -2.47
C LEU A 173 1.67 19.20 -1.28
N LYS A 174 2.98 19.20 -1.51
CA LYS A 174 4.01 19.27 -0.44
C LYS A 174 3.88 20.55 0.40
N LYS A 175 3.34 21.62 -0.16
CA LYS A 175 3.04 22.89 0.54
C LYS A 175 1.67 22.89 1.21
N GLY A 176 0.92 21.78 1.15
CA GLY A 176 -0.40 21.64 1.76
C GLY A 176 -1.56 22.14 0.90
N PHE A 177 -1.36 22.23 -0.42
CA PHE A 177 -2.40 22.62 -1.37
C PHE A 177 -2.54 21.53 -2.45
N PRO A 178 -3.55 20.65 -2.36
CA PRO A 178 -3.86 19.74 -3.45
C PRO A 178 -4.32 20.56 -4.69
N VAL A 179 -4.05 20.01 -5.86
CA VAL A 179 -4.41 20.66 -7.14
C VAL A 179 -5.45 19.82 -7.84
N GLU A 180 -6.60 20.40 -8.11
CA GLU A 180 -7.64 19.79 -8.94
C GLU A 180 -7.16 19.73 -10.39
N ASP A 181 -7.07 18.53 -10.97
CA ASP A 181 -6.56 18.34 -12.33
C ASP A 181 -7.72 18.12 -13.32
N ASN A 182 -8.23 19.21 -13.88
CA ASN A 182 -9.27 19.25 -14.91
C ASN A 182 -8.67 19.19 -16.33
N SER A 183 -7.42 18.74 -16.46
CA SER A 183 -6.81 18.59 -17.76
C SER A 183 -7.55 17.52 -18.56
N LYS A 184 -8.11 17.92 -19.72
CA LYS A 184 -8.72 16.96 -20.65
C LYS A 184 -7.61 16.23 -21.38
N PHE A 185 -7.56 14.92 -21.17
CA PHE A 185 -6.77 14.04 -22.03
C PHE A 185 -7.56 13.81 -23.33
N ARG A 186 -6.82 13.53 -24.40
CA ARG A 186 -7.45 13.13 -25.66
C ARG A 186 -8.24 11.86 -25.41
N GLU A 187 -9.53 11.87 -25.68
CA GLU A 187 -10.35 10.66 -25.64
C GLU A 187 -9.84 9.66 -26.68
N VAL A 188 -9.81 8.41 -26.31
CA VAL A 188 -9.40 7.31 -27.17
C VAL A 188 -10.67 6.63 -27.68
N ASP A 189 -10.98 6.85 -28.96
CA ASP A 189 -12.20 6.32 -29.61
C ASP A 189 -12.10 4.80 -29.88
N ARG A 190 -10.90 4.22 -29.80
CA ARG A 190 -10.68 2.80 -30.06
C ARG A 190 -11.18 1.96 -28.89
N LYS A 191 -11.96 0.92 -29.21
CA LYS A 191 -12.48 -0.05 -28.25
C LYS A 191 -11.75 -1.37 -28.33
N ILE A 192 -11.58 -2.03 -27.18
CA ILE A 192 -10.98 -3.38 -27.11
C ILE A 192 -12.03 -4.49 -27.23
N GLY A 193 -13.31 -4.18 -26.97
CA GLY A 193 -14.42 -5.12 -27.09
C GLY A 193 -14.36 -6.27 -26.08
N ALA A 194 -13.92 -5.98 -24.86
CA ALA A 194 -13.71 -6.96 -23.80
C ALA A 194 -14.87 -7.00 -22.81
N ASP A 195 -15.37 -8.19 -22.55
CA ASP A 195 -16.33 -8.47 -21.48
C ASP A 195 -15.67 -9.24 -20.34
N LEU A 196 -16.14 -9.01 -19.12
CA LEU A 196 -15.72 -9.74 -17.92
C LEU A 196 -16.46 -11.08 -17.87
N LYS A 197 -15.77 -12.18 -17.58
CA LYS A 197 -16.32 -13.53 -17.44
C LYS A 197 -16.65 -13.92 -16.00
N VAL A 198 -16.24 -13.10 -15.03
CA VAL A 198 -16.40 -13.36 -13.60
C VAL A 198 -17.26 -12.28 -12.97
N ASP A 199 -18.04 -12.64 -11.95
CA ASP A 199 -18.77 -11.67 -11.16
C ASP A 199 -17.82 -10.99 -10.16
N LEU A 200 -17.93 -9.67 -10.04
CA LEU A 200 -17.20 -8.92 -9.03
C LEU A 200 -17.93 -9.04 -7.69
N ARG A 201 -17.17 -9.05 -6.61
CA ARG A 201 -17.71 -8.89 -5.25
C ARG A 201 -18.24 -7.47 -5.08
N ASP A 202 -19.15 -7.24 -4.14
CA ASP A 202 -19.81 -5.95 -3.94
C ASP A 202 -18.80 -4.79 -3.78
N TYR A 203 -17.76 -4.96 -2.96
CA TYR A 203 -16.73 -3.92 -2.81
C TYR A 203 -15.87 -3.74 -4.07
N GLN A 204 -15.64 -4.79 -4.88
CA GLN A 204 -14.89 -4.67 -6.14
C GLN A 204 -15.70 -3.87 -7.16
N GLU A 205 -17.01 -4.09 -7.20
CA GLU A 205 -17.94 -3.32 -8.01
C GLU A 205 -17.93 -1.84 -7.58
N GLU A 206 -18.08 -1.57 -6.28
CA GLU A 206 -18.02 -0.22 -5.71
C GLU A 206 -16.71 0.49 -6.06
N TYR A 207 -15.55 -0.17 -5.87
CA TYR A 207 -14.24 0.44 -6.14
C TYR A 207 -13.98 0.60 -7.63
N ARG A 208 -14.47 -0.29 -8.47
CA ARG A 208 -14.47 -0.14 -9.92
C ARG A 208 -15.23 1.12 -10.34
N GLU A 209 -16.44 1.32 -9.79
CA GLU A 209 -17.26 2.50 -10.09
C GLU A 209 -16.55 3.79 -9.62
N LYS A 210 -16.10 3.84 -8.39
CA LYS A 210 -15.36 4.98 -7.85
C LYS A 210 -14.10 5.31 -8.69
N ALA A 211 -13.32 4.31 -9.06
CA ALA A 211 -12.14 4.50 -9.90
C ALA A 211 -12.51 4.97 -11.32
N PHE A 212 -13.63 4.49 -11.86
CA PHE A 212 -14.15 4.93 -13.16
C PHE A 212 -14.58 6.39 -13.13
N GLU A 213 -15.30 6.82 -12.10
CA GLU A 213 -15.79 8.21 -11.94
C GLU A 213 -14.64 9.17 -11.68
N LYS A 214 -13.76 8.85 -10.73
CA LYS A 214 -12.59 9.69 -10.37
C LYS A 214 -11.54 9.79 -11.49
N LYS A 215 -11.52 8.87 -12.45
CA LYS A 215 -10.53 8.77 -13.55
C LYS A 215 -9.09 8.56 -13.10
N ALA A 216 -8.75 8.86 -11.85
CA ALA A 216 -7.42 8.74 -11.27
C ALA A 216 -7.55 8.27 -9.82
N ALA A 217 -7.09 7.05 -9.51
CA ALA A 217 -7.26 6.44 -8.19
C ALA A 217 -6.12 5.48 -7.84
N VAL A 218 -5.93 5.23 -6.55
CA VAL A 218 -5.06 4.18 -6.03
C VAL A 218 -5.91 3.20 -5.22
N LEU A 219 -5.99 1.95 -5.63
CA LEU A 219 -6.63 0.87 -4.88
C LEU A 219 -5.65 0.36 -3.81
N ALA A 220 -5.92 0.71 -2.55
CA ALA A 220 -5.06 0.43 -1.40
C ALA A 220 -5.60 -0.70 -0.51
N ASN A 221 -6.09 -1.75 -1.11
CA ASN A 221 -6.72 -2.87 -0.44
C ASN A 221 -5.68 -3.89 0.07
N PRO A 222 -5.98 -4.70 1.11
CA PRO A 222 -5.07 -5.74 1.58
C PRO A 222 -4.66 -6.71 0.46
N ALA A 223 -3.58 -7.44 0.67
CA ALA A 223 -3.23 -8.55 -0.20
C ALA A 223 -4.35 -9.60 -0.18
N GLY A 224 -4.54 -10.35 -1.27
CA GLY A 224 -5.63 -11.32 -1.38
C GLY A 224 -7.03 -10.75 -1.64
N SER A 225 -7.23 -9.42 -1.56
CA SER A 225 -8.53 -8.78 -1.83
C SER A 225 -8.95 -8.77 -3.31
N GLY A 226 -8.13 -9.26 -4.22
CA GLY A 226 -8.47 -9.27 -5.65
C GLY A 226 -8.36 -7.90 -6.35
N LYS A 227 -7.39 -7.07 -5.97
CA LYS A 227 -7.07 -5.80 -6.65
C LYS A 227 -6.92 -5.95 -8.15
N THR A 228 -6.22 -7.00 -8.60
CA THR A 228 -6.03 -7.35 -10.01
C THR A 228 -7.38 -7.56 -10.70
N VAL A 229 -8.30 -8.30 -10.08
CA VAL A 229 -9.65 -8.55 -10.62
C VAL A 229 -10.45 -7.26 -10.73
N THR A 230 -10.37 -6.39 -9.72
CA THR A 230 -11.02 -5.07 -9.75
C THR A 230 -10.46 -4.21 -10.89
N ALA A 231 -9.13 -4.23 -11.11
CA ALA A 231 -8.49 -3.47 -12.19
C ALA A 231 -8.83 -4.05 -13.58
N ILE A 232 -8.93 -5.37 -13.72
CA ILE A 232 -9.42 -6.03 -14.95
C ILE A 232 -10.89 -5.65 -15.20
N GLY A 233 -11.73 -5.63 -14.16
CA GLY A 233 -13.11 -5.15 -14.26
C GLY A 233 -13.18 -3.67 -14.67
N LEU A 234 -12.28 -2.82 -14.20
CA LEU A 234 -12.16 -1.43 -14.66
C LEU A 234 -11.73 -1.36 -16.14
N MET A 235 -10.78 -2.20 -16.56
CA MET A 235 -10.32 -2.28 -17.95
C MET A 235 -11.48 -2.62 -18.90
N THR A 236 -12.27 -3.63 -18.59
CA THR A 236 -13.44 -4.01 -19.42
C THR A 236 -14.50 -2.90 -19.43
N LYS A 237 -14.74 -2.21 -18.31
CA LYS A 237 -15.68 -1.09 -18.25
C LYS A 237 -15.21 0.13 -19.05
N VAL A 238 -13.91 0.44 -19.02
CA VAL A 238 -13.32 1.53 -19.82
C VAL A 238 -13.37 1.21 -21.31
N ASP A 239 -13.28 -0.06 -21.67
CA ASP A 239 -13.36 -0.58 -23.03
C ASP A 239 -12.46 0.18 -24.02
N SER A 240 -11.21 0.40 -23.66
CA SER A 240 -10.25 1.21 -24.42
C SER A 240 -8.83 0.66 -24.28
N PRO A 241 -7.91 0.91 -25.23
CA PRO A 241 -6.54 0.44 -25.13
C PRO A 241 -5.94 0.66 -23.75
N THR A 242 -5.39 -0.39 -23.17
CA THR A 242 -4.92 -0.41 -21.79
C THR A 242 -3.44 -0.76 -21.71
N LEU A 243 -2.69 0.05 -20.97
CA LEU A 243 -1.29 -0.23 -20.60
C LEU A 243 -1.25 -0.69 -19.14
N ILE A 244 -0.64 -1.85 -18.91
CA ILE A 244 -0.41 -2.40 -17.57
C ILE A 244 1.08 -2.34 -17.29
N LEU A 245 1.46 -1.63 -16.24
CA LEU A 245 2.86 -1.46 -15.84
C LEU A 245 3.14 -2.29 -14.59
N VAL A 246 4.11 -3.17 -14.70
CA VAL A 246 4.50 -4.09 -13.63
C VAL A 246 5.96 -3.88 -13.21
N PRO A 247 6.32 -4.11 -11.93
CA PRO A 247 7.70 -3.93 -11.47
C PRO A 247 8.68 -4.94 -12.06
N GLN A 248 8.25 -6.17 -12.30
CA GLN A 248 9.10 -7.28 -12.73
C GLN A 248 8.47 -8.10 -13.85
N ARG A 249 9.35 -8.79 -14.62
CA ARG A 249 8.95 -9.64 -15.74
C ARG A 249 8.02 -10.79 -15.33
N SER A 250 8.25 -11.41 -14.17
CA SER A 250 7.42 -12.50 -13.64
C SER A 250 5.93 -12.17 -13.59
N LEU A 251 5.60 -10.90 -13.27
CA LEU A 251 4.20 -10.44 -13.24
C LEU A 251 3.57 -10.27 -14.63
N VAL A 252 4.36 -10.17 -15.70
CA VAL A 252 3.81 -10.07 -17.08
C VAL A 252 2.98 -11.31 -17.40
N GLY A 253 3.55 -12.50 -17.15
CA GLY A 253 2.85 -13.76 -17.37
C GLY A 253 1.63 -13.95 -16.46
N GLN A 254 1.70 -13.51 -15.21
CA GLN A 254 0.57 -13.53 -14.28
C GLN A 254 -0.59 -12.66 -14.79
N TRP A 255 -0.34 -11.40 -15.12
CA TRP A 255 -1.35 -10.51 -15.67
C TRP A 255 -1.97 -11.06 -16.95
N LYS A 256 -1.16 -11.65 -17.84
CA LYS A 256 -1.65 -12.28 -19.07
C LYS A 256 -2.63 -13.43 -18.76
N ARG A 257 -2.25 -14.34 -17.84
CA ARG A 257 -3.12 -15.45 -17.42
C ARG A 257 -4.44 -14.94 -16.82
N GLU A 258 -4.38 -13.98 -15.92
CA GLU A 258 -5.54 -13.38 -15.27
C GLU A 258 -6.51 -12.73 -16.28
N ILE A 259 -5.98 -12.01 -17.27
CA ILE A 259 -6.78 -11.38 -18.32
C ILE A 259 -7.46 -12.43 -19.18
N LEU A 260 -6.75 -13.44 -19.65
CA LEU A 260 -7.29 -14.51 -20.50
C LEU A 260 -8.35 -15.34 -19.76
N ASP A 261 -8.15 -15.64 -18.49
CA ASP A 261 -9.07 -16.37 -17.66
C ASP A 261 -10.37 -15.58 -17.39
N LYS A 262 -10.25 -14.32 -17.03
CA LYS A 262 -11.33 -13.50 -16.50
C LYS A 262 -12.04 -12.62 -17.51
N THR A 263 -11.54 -12.55 -18.75
CA THR A 263 -12.15 -11.72 -19.81
C THR A 263 -12.32 -12.47 -21.13
N THR A 264 -13.06 -11.87 -22.06
CA THR A 264 -13.19 -12.37 -23.44
C THR A 264 -12.01 -12.00 -24.34
N ILE A 265 -10.99 -11.32 -23.82
CA ILE A 265 -9.77 -10.95 -24.55
C ILE A 265 -9.04 -12.21 -25.00
N THR A 266 -8.56 -12.19 -26.24
CA THR A 266 -7.78 -13.28 -26.83
C THR A 266 -6.27 -12.98 -26.79
N GLU A 267 -5.45 -14.00 -26.92
CA GLU A 267 -3.99 -13.87 -26.81
C GLU A 267 -3.38 -12.92 -27.84
N ASP A 268 -3.94 -12.84 -29.02
CA ASP A 268 -3.51 -11.94 -30.10
C ASP A 268 -3.75 -10.46 -29.80
N GLN A 269 -4.69 -10.13 -28.92
CA GLN A 269 -4.98 -8.77 -28.43
C GLN A 269 -4.04 -8.34 -27.29
N ILE A 270 -3.20 -9.25 -26.77
CA ILE A 270 -2.26 -8.95 -25.69
C ILE A 270 -0.86 -8.74 -26.27
N GLY A 271 -0.27 -7.60 -25.93
CA GLY A 271 1.13 -7.27 -26.18
C GLY A 271 1.95 -7.42 -24.90
N GLU A 272 3.17 -7.93 -25.03
CA GLU A 272 4.13 -8.03 -23.93
C GLU A 272 5.36 -7.18 -24.28
N TYR A 273 5.76 -6.27 -23.36
CA TYR A 273 6.89 -5.38 -23.59
C TYR A 273 7.89 -5.42 -22.43
N HIS A 274 8.86 -6.31 -22.55
CA HIS A 274 9.93 -6.52 -21.57
C HIS A 274 11.27 -6.84 -22.26
N GLY A 275 12.27 -7.36 -21.55
CA GLY A 275 13.62 -7.61 -22.07
C GLY A 275 13.66 -8.42 -23.35
N ASP A 276 12.88 -9.52 -23.41
CA ASP A 276 12.93 -10.50 -24.50
C ASP A 276 11.82 -10.29 -25.54
N GLU A 277 10.67 -9.73 -25.15
CA GLU A 277 9.52 -9.50 -26.03
C GLU A 277 9.24 -7.99 -26.15
N LYS A 278 8.88 -7.53 -27.35
CA LYS A 278 8.61 -6.11 -27.64
C LYS A 278 7.38 -5.94 -28.54
N LYS A 279 6.31 -6.64 -28.20
CA LYS A 279 5.01 -6.53 -28.87
C LYS A 279 4.12 -5.55 -28.11
N MET A 280 3.48 -4.64 -28.83
CA MET A 280 2.42 -3.77 -28.29
C MET A 280 1.10 -4.10 -28.99
N ASP A 281 0.01 -4.14 -28.22
CA ASP A 281 -1.32 -4.42 -28.73
C ASP A 281 -2.38 -3.66 -27.93
N ASP A 282 -3.67 -3.99 -28.11
CA ASP A 282 -4.81 -3.36 -27.43
C ASP A 282 -4.66 -3.37 -25.91
N VAL A 283 -4.24 -4.49 -25.34
CA VAL A 283 -3.79 -4.58 -23.94
C VAL A 283 -2.31 -4.88 -23.94
N THR A 284 -1.51 -3.93 -23.46
CA THR A 284 -0.05 -4.09 -23.41
C THR A 284 0.41 -4.18 -21.95
N ILE A 285 1.12 -5.26 -21.64
CA ILE A 285 1.74 -5.46 -20.33
C ILE A 285 3.23 -5.17 -20.45
N ALA A 286 3.74 -4.19 -19.72
CA ALA A 286 5.13 -3.76 -19.81
C ALA A 286 5.77 -3.61 -18.43
N THR A 287 7.07 -3.83 -18.34
CA THR A 287 7.79 -3.50 -17.11
C THR A 287 8.00 -1.99 -16.98
N TYR A 288 7.95 -1.46 -15.75
CA TYR A 288 8.26 -0.05 -15.47
C TYR A 288 9.59 0.39 -16.07
N HIS A 289 10.58 -0.49 -16.00
CA HIS A 289 11.92 -0.23 -16.54
C HIS A 289 11.86 0.03 -18.04
N MET A 290 11.22 -0.84 -18.80
CA MET A 290 11.12 -0.70 -20.25
C MET A 290 10.27 0.50 -20.65
N ALA A 291 9.16 0.73 -19.98
CA ALA A 291 8.29 1.89 -20.23
C ALA A 291 9.00 3.21 -19.88
N GLY A 292 9.70 3.27 -18.74
CA GLY A 292 10.43 4.44 -18.28
C GLY A 292 11.63 4.81 -19.18
N GLN A 293 12.29 3.82 -19.78
CA GLN A 293 13.36 4.05 -20.76
C GLN A 293 12.84 4.47 -22.12
N ASN A 294 11.67 4.01 -22.51
CA ASN A 294 11.10 4.16 -23.85
C ASN A 294 9.80 4.97 -23.85
N THR A 295 9.68 5.99 -23.01
CA THR A 295 8.44 6.79 -22.85
C THR A 295 7.89 7.34 -24.18
N ASN A 296 8.76 7.57 -25.16
CA ASN A 296 8.35 8.03 -26.49
C ASN A 296 7.53 6.98 -27.27
N LEU A 297 7.81 5.68 -27.08
CA LEU A 297 7.07 4.59 -27.71
C LEU A 297 5.69 4.41 -27.06
N PHE A 298 5.61 4.66 -25.74
CA PHE A 298 4.39 4.55 -24.96
C PHE A 298 3.54 5.82 -24.93
N ARG A 299 3.87 6.84 -25.72
CA ARG A 299 3.09 8.09 -25.85
C ARG A 299 1.74 7.90 -26.52
N ASN A 300 1.42 6.68 -26.91
CA ASN A 300 0.22 6.38 -27.64
C ASN A 300 -1.03 6.46 -26.74
N GLU A 301 -2.11 6.52 -27.37
CA GLU A 301 -3.46 6.77 -26.96
C GLU A 301 -3.98 5.65 -26.04
N TRP A 302 -3.61 5.68 -24.77
CA TRP A 302 -4.11 4.77 -23.76
C TRP A 302 -5.38 5.35 -23.13
N GLY A 303 -6.48 4.58 -23.13
CA GLY A 303 -7.69 4.90 -22.39
C GLY A 303 -7.52 4.67 -20.91
N LEU A 304 -6.69 3.66 -20.55
CA LEU A 304 -6.39 3.31 -19.17
C LEU A 304 -4.91 2.96 -19.02
N ILE A 305 -4.29 3.43 -17.93
CA ILE A 305 -2.99 2.90 -17.46
C ILE A 305 -3.19 2.32 -16.07
N ILE A 306 -2.84 1.04 -15.90
CA ILE A 306 -2.83 0.34 -14.62
C ILE A 306 -1.37 0.28 -14.13
N TYR A 307 -1.13 0.77 -12.92
CA TYR A 307 0.18 0.78 -12.27
C TYR A 307 0.17 -0.27 -11.16
N ASP A 308 0.68 -1.45 -11.43
CA ASP A 308 0.79 -2.50 -10.41
C ASP A 308 1.93 -2.21 -9.45
N GLU A 309 1.73 -2.50 -8.15
CA GLU A 309 2.64 -2.14 -7.07
C GLU A 309 3.10 -0.66 -7.17
N VAL A 310 2.14 0.24 -7.23
CA VAL A 310 2.30 1.68 -7.51
C VAL A 310 3.28 2.40 -6.58
N HIS A 311 3.59 1.83 -5.42
CA HIS A 311 4.59 2.36 -4.48
C HIS A 311 6.02 2.43 -5.06
N HIS A 312 6.29 1.80 -6.20
CA HIS A 312 7.56 1.93 -6.93
C HIS A 312 7.68 3.25 -7.71
N ILE A 313 6.58 3.92 -8.03
CA ILE A 313 6.53 5.14 -8.87
C ILE A 313 7.49 6.27 -8.42
N PRO A 314 7.66 6.58 -7.11
CA PRO A 314 8.56 7.65 -6.68
C PRO A 314 10.05 7.43 -6.99
N SER A 315 10.44 6.31 -7.60
CA SER A 315 11.82 6.14 -8.10
C SER A 315 12.05 7.00 -9.35
N SER A 316 13.26 7.50 -9.55
CA SER A 316 13.62 8.45 -10.61
C SER A 316 13.34 7.95 -12.03
N LEU A 317 13.38 6.64 -12.28
CA LEU A 317 13.07 6.05 -13.59
C LEU A 317 11.56 5.82 -13.73
N PHE A 318 10.91 5.28 -12.70
CA PHE A 318 9.51 4.90 -12.79
C PHE A 318 8.57 6.11 -12.75
N SER A 319 8.96 7.20 -12.08
CA SER A 319 8.23 8.47 -12.14
C SER A 319 8.05 9.02 -13.57
N LYS A 320 8.94 8.63 -14.49
CA LYS A 320 8.79 8.97 -15.92
C LYS A 320 7.53 8.32 -16.52
N THR A 321 7.09 7.17 -16.03
CA THR A 321 5.87 6.51 -16.51
C THR A 321 4.61 7.25 -16.09
N ALA A 322 4.65 7.98 -14.97
CA ALA A 322 3.56 8.86 -14.56
C ALA A 322 3.30 10.02 -15.55
N ASN A 323 4.27 10.30 -16.43
CA ASN A 323 4.14 11.28 -17.51
C ASN A 323 3.49 10.73 -18.79
N LEU A 324 3.21 9.43 -18.86
CA LEU A 324 2.48 8.84 -19.96
C LEU A 324 1.04 9.35 -19.97
N GLN A 325 0.52 9.58 -21.16
CA GLN A 325 -0.84 10.12 -21.30
C GLN A 325 -1.88 9.01 -21.31
N SER A 326 -2.93 9.17 -20.54
CA SER A 326 -4.12 8.30 -20.54
C SER A 326 -5.33 9.09 -20.09
N THR A 327 -6.51 8.63 -20.49
CA THR A 327 -7.77 9.19 -20.01
C THR A 327 -8.01 8.84 -18.56
N ARG A 328 -7.58 7.63 -18.15
CA ARG A 328 -7.74 7.11 -16.78
C ARG A 328 -6.46 6.45 -16.28
N ARG A 329 -6.29 6.48 -14.97
CA ARG A 329 -5.16 5.84 -14.26
C ARG A 329 -5.66 5.12 -13.04
N VAL A 330 -5.12 3.95 -12.78
CA VAL A 330 -5.34 3.26 -11.51
C VAL A 330 -4.02 2.67 -11.02
N GLY A 331 -3.69 2.97 -9.77
CA GLY A 331 -2.57 2.35 -9.05
C GLY A 331 -3.07 1.22 -8.17
N LEU A 332 -2.32 0.14 -8.04
CA LEU A 332 -2.61 -0.98 -7.15
C LEU A 332 -1.49 -1.10 -6.14
N SER A 333 -1.83 -1.20 -4.86
CA SER A 333 -0.87 -1.50 -3.79
C SER A 333 -1.59 -2.09 -2.59
N ALA A 334 -0.96 -3.03 -1.90
CA ALA A 334 -1.45 -3.47 -0.59
C ALA A 334 -1.14 -2.42 0.50
N SER A 335 -0.06 -1.65 0.31
CA SER A 335 0.33 -0.57 1.20
C SER A 335 1.03 0.52 0.40
N PRO A 336 0.37 1.66 0.16
CA PRO A 336 1.02 2.80 -0.48
C PRO A 336 2.02 3.51 0.44
N VAL A 337 2.08 3.13 1.74
CA VAL A 337 3.00 3.70 2.72
C VAL A 337 4.46 3.38 2.35
N ARG A 338 5.32 4.39 2.46
CA ARG A 338 6.75 4.29 2.17
C ARG A 338 7.60 4.74 3.35
N GLU A 339 8.77 4.13 3.51
CA GLU A 339 9.72 4.51 4.57
C GLU A 339 10.36 5.89 4.34
N ASP A 340 10.38 6.37 3.08
CA ASP A 340 10.91 7.70 2.70
C ASP A 340 9.84 8.81 2.71
N ASN A 341 8.63 8.54 3.21
CA ASN A 341 7.48 9.44 3.27
C ASN A 341 7.07 10.06 1.90
N LYS A 342 7.32 9.32 0.81
CA LYS A 342 6.96 9.75 -0.55
C LYS A 342 5.62 9.23 -1.03
N GLU A 343 4.77 8.70 -0.15
CA GLU A 343 3.42 8.28 -0.49
C GLU A 343 2.58 9.41 -1.09
N ARG A 344 2.81 10.66 -0.66
CA ARG A 344 2.16 11.84 -1.26
C ARG A 344 2.47 12.01 -2.74
N GLU A 345 3.68 11.61 -3.18
CA GLU A 345 4.04 11.63 -4.60
C GLU A 345 3.18 10.65 -5.41
N ILE A 346 2.87 9.47 -4.84
CA ILE A 346 1.99 8.48 -5.49
C ILE A 346 0.61 9.08 -5.72
N PHE A 347 0.02 9.70 -4.69
CA PHE A 347 -1.31 10.29 -4.79
C PHE A 347 -1.34 11.50 -5.72
N ALA A 348 -0.30 12.33 -5.73
CA ALA A 348 -0.18 13.44 -6.65
C ALA A 348 -0.04 13.01 -8.12
N LEU A 349 0.69 11.92 -8.38
CA LEU A 349 1.01 11.44 -9.73
C LEU A 349 -0.06 10.52 -10.31
N ILE A 350 -0.66 9.67 -9.49
CA ILE A 350 -1.56 8.61 -9.94
C ILE A 350 -3.02 8.95 -9.61
N GLY A 351 -3.34 9.32 -8.37
CA GLY A 351 -4.70 9.66 -7.96
C GLY A 351 -4.97 9.39 -6.49
N GLN A 352 -6.17 9.70 -6.06
CA GLN A 352 -6.62 9.53 -4.68
C GLN A 352 -6.73 8.05 -4.29
N GLU A 353 -6.58 7.78 -2.99
CA GLU A 353 -6.70 6.44 -2.41
C GLU A 353 -8.17 6.00 -2.34
N ILE A 354 -8.42 4.73 -2.64
CA ILE A 354 -9.72 4.04 -2.49
C ILE A 354 -9.46 2.71 -1.78
N GLY A 355 -10.28 2.37 -0.79
CA GLY A 355 -10.25 1.05 -0.15
C GLY A 355 -9.14 0.84 0.88
N ALA A 356 -8.68 1.92 1.54
CA ALA A 356 -7.66 1.85 2.59
C ALA A 356 -8.14 1.19 3.90
N ASP A 357 -9.43 0.95 4.03
CA ASP A 357 -10.04 0.37 5.23
C ASP A 357 -9.92 -1.16 5.24
N TRP A 358 -8.87 -1.65 5.87
CA TRP A 358 -8.66 -3.08 6.03
C TRP A 358 -9.65 -3.72 7.03
N ALA A 359 -10.19 -2.95 7.98
CA ALA A 359 -11.13 -3.48 8.95
C ALA A 359 -12.38 -4.02 8.27
N ARG A 360 -12.89 -3.32 7.26
CA ARG A 360 -14.02 -3.80 6.43
C ARG A 360 -13.73 -5.16 5.80
N PHE A 361 -12.52 -5.35 5.25
CA PHE A 361 -12.15 -6.61 4.59
C PHE A 361 -12.07 -7.78 5.56
N PHE A 362 -11.64 -7.53 6.79
CA PHE A 362 -11.58 -8.54 7.83
C PHE A 362 -12.98 -8.84 8.42
N ASN A 363 -13.77 -7.81 8.68
CA ASN A 363 -15.11 -7.97 9.29
C ASN A 363 -16.12 -8.64 8.34
N GLU A 364 -16.03 -8.36 7.04
CA GLU A 364 -16.87 -8.97 6.02
C GLU A 364 -16.26 -10.28 5.45
N GLU A 365 -15.19 -10.79 6.08
CA GLU A 365 -14.49 -12.04 5.71
C GLU A 365 -14.04 -12.12 4.23
N TYR A 366 -13.82 -10.98 3.59
CA TYR A 366 -13.28 -10.94 2.23
C TYR A 366 -11.82 -11.37 2.17
N VAL A 367 -11.09 -11.15 3.25
CA VAL A 367 -9.70 -11.55 3.46
C VAL A 367 -9.57 -12.04 4.89
N LEU A 368 -8.88 -13.15 5.10
CA LEU A 368 -8.60 -13.64 6.44
C LEU A 368 -7.65 -12.68 7.16
N LYS A 369 -7.97 -12.45 8.42
CA LYS A 369 -7.11 -11.71 9.34
C LYS A 369 -6.05 -12.68 9.85
N PRO A 370 -4.76 -12.50 9.52
CA PRO A 370 -3.76 -13.45 9.98
C PRO A 370 -3.48 -13.26 11.46
N ASP A 371 -3.22 -14.35 12.14
CA ASP A 371 -2.63 -14.34 13.46
C ASP A 371 -1.10 -14.22 13.30
N VAL A 372 -0.54 -13.11 13.79
CA VAL A 372 0.90 -12.85 13.69
C VAL A 372 1.57 -13.07 15.04
N GLU A 373 2.53 -13.96 15.08
CA GLU A 373 3.26 -14.29 16.28
C GLU A 373 4.76 -14.01 16.13
N ILE A 374 5.32 -13.16 17.00
CA ILE A 374 6.76 -12.95 17.10
C ILE A 374 7.30 -13.93 18.13
N GLN A 375 8.15 -14.83 17.69
CA GLN A 375 8.79 -15.81 18.54
C GLN A 375 10.26 -15.45 18.78
N LEU A 376 10.58 -15.06 20.03
CA LEU A 376 11.94 -14.70 20.42
C LEU A 376 12.69 -15.93 20.90
N VAL A 377 13.73 -16.32 20.17
CA VAL A 377 14.57 -17.46 20.50
C VAL A 377 15.88 -17.05 21.17
N ASP A 378 16.29 -17.75 22.21
CA ASP A 378 17.55 -17.50 22.89
C ASP A 378 18.75 -17.78 21.97
N TRP A 379 19.91 -17.23 22.30
CA TRP A 379 21.17 -17.60 21.65
C TRP A 379 21.49 -19.08 21.88
N GLU A 380 21.96 -19.77 20.84
CA GLU A 380 22.38 -21.18 20.96
C GLU A 380 23.42 -21.33 22.05
N SER A 381 24.37 -20.38 22.15
CA SER A 381 25.43 -20.42 23.17
C SER A 381 26.01 -19.02 23.44
N ASP A 382 26.72 -18.89 24.55
CA ASP A 382 27.51 -17.67 24.87
C ASP A 382 28.56 -17.36 23.80
N PHE A 383 29.01 -18.35 23.03
CA PHE A 383 29.94 -18.13 21.92
C PHE A 383 29.28 -17.27 20.82
N TYR A 384 28.06 -17.61 20.36
CA TYR A 384 27.34 -16.85 19.34
C TYR A 384 26.96 -15.47 19.85
N ARG A 385 26.47 -15.36 21.09
CA ARG A 385 26.15 -14.10 21.75
C ARG A 385 27.37 -13.18 21.80
N ASN A 386 28.55 -13.69 22.22
CA ASN A 386 29.78 -12.92 22.27
C ASN A 386 30.28 -12.51 20.87
N LYS A 387 30.14 -13.39 19.87
CA LYS A 387 30.44 -13.07 18.47
C LYS A 387 29.58 -11.92 17.95
N TYR A 388 28.28 -11.93 18.28
CA TYR A 388 27.36 -10.85 17.97
C TYR A 388 27.79 -9.52 18.62
N HIS A 389 28.10 -9.51 19.90
CA HIS A 389 28.51 -8.29 20.61
C HIS A 389 29.81 -7.69 20.07
N LYS A 390 30.74 -8.49 19.58
CA LYS A 390 32.00 -8.04 18.96
C LYS A 390 31.83 -7.56 17.52
N ALA A 391 30.74 -7.90 16.86
CA ALA A 391 30.46 -7.49 15.50
C ALA A 391 29.88 -6.05 15.45
N SER A 392 29.89 -5.42 14.27
CA SER A 392 29.29 -4.12 14.03
C SER A 392 28.52 -4.10 12.71
N GLY A 393 27.54 -3.20 12.61
CA GLY A 393 26.77 -2.98 11.39
C GLY A 393 26.13 -4.28 10.87
N PHE A 394 26.21 -4.47 9.57
CA PHE A 394 25.60 -5.58 8.83
C PHE A 394 25.99 -6.98 9.34
N LYS A 395 27.21 -7.15 9.85
CA LYS A 395 27.67 -8.42 10.41
C LYS A 395 26.87 -8.85 11.64
N LYS A 396 26.35 -7.91 12.43
CA LYS A 396 25.46 -8.23 13.56
C LYS A 396 24.20 -8.92 13.08
N SER A 397 23.55 -8.40 12.05
CA SER A 397 22.31 -8.96 11.50
C SER A 397 22.53 -10.37 10.96
N ILE A 398 23.65 -10.62 10.26
CA ILE A 398 24.00 -11.96 9.78
C ILE A 398 24.14 -12.95 10.95
N ILE A 399 24.85 -12.55 12.03
CA ILE A 399 25.08 -13.44 13.17
C ILE A 399 23.78 -13.76 13.91
N ALA A 400 22.90 -12.76 14.05
CA ALA A 400 21.59 -12.95 14.68
C ALA A 400 20.68 -13.86 13.83
N SER A 401 20.61 -13.61 12.52
CA SER A 401 19.80 -14.43 11.60
C SER A 401 20.27 -15.88 11.52
N LYS A 402 21.58 -16.11 11.60
CA LYS A 402 22.20 -17.45 11.58
C LYS A 402 22.37 -18.08 12.97
N ASN A 403 21.59 -17.66 13.97
CA ASN A 403 21.55 -18.32 15.26
C ASN A 403 21.02 -19.76 15.10
N PRO A 404 21.82 -20.80 15.42
CA PRO A 404 21.42 -22.21 15.20
C PRO A 404 20.10 -22.59 15.88
N ARG A 405 19.78 -21.97 17.01
CA ARG A 405 18.52 -22.18 17.74
C ARG A 405 17.27 -21.92 16.87
N LYS A 406 17.37 -21.03 15.86
CA LYS A 406 16.26 -20.78 14.95
C LYS A 406 15.90 -22.00 14.13
N LYS A 407 16.89 -22.78 13.71
CA LYS A 407 16.67 -24.01 12.97
C LYS A 407 15.82 -24.98 13.78
N ASP A 408 16.25 -25.29 15.02
CA ASP A 408 15.53 -26.20 15.93
C ASP A 408 14.09 -25.69 16.21
N HIS A 409 13.92 -24.38 16.19
CA HIS A 409 12.62 -23.75 16.43
C HIS A 409 11.70 -23.84 15.21
N ILE A 410 12.25 -23.59 14.00
CA ILE A 410 11.53 -23.72 12.74
C ILE A 410 11.14 -25.17 12.47
N GLU A 411 12.02 -26.14 12.80
CA GLU A 411 11.70 -27.56 12.71
C GLU A 411 10.43 -27.91 13.51
N LYS A 412 10.30 -27.40 14.73
CA LYS A 412 9.10 -27.60 15.54
C LYS A 412 7.86 -26.98 14.93
N LEU A 413 7.98 -25.77 14.37
CA LEU A 413 6.86 -25.14 13.67
C LEU A 413 6.43 -25.95 12.44
N LEU A 414 7.38 -26.54 11.71
CA LEU A 414 7.07 -27.44 10.60
C LEU A 414 6.39 -28.74 11.06
N GLU A 415 6.78 -29.29 12.22
CA GLU A 415 6.10 -30.44 12.82
C GLU A 415 4.68 -30.10 13.29
N GLU A 416 4.48 -28.89 13.86
CA GLU A 416 3.15 -28.41 14.31
C GLU A 416 2.20 -28.16 13.13
N HIS A 417 2.75 -27.85 11.95
CA HIS A 417 2.03 -27.50 10.72
C HIS A 417 2.29 -28.51 9.58
N GLU A 418 2.46 -29.78 9.89
CA GLU A 418 2.80 -30.84 8.92
C GLU A 418 1.76 -30.98 7.78
N GLU A 419 0.48 -30.66 8.06
CA GLU A 419 -0.61 -30.77 7.10
C GLU A 419 -0.91 -29.43 6.37
N ASP A 420 -0.25 -28.32 6.77
CA ASP A 420 -0.53 -26.98 6.27
C ASP A 420 0.46 -26.57 5.17
N LYS A 421 -0.05 -25.89 4.13
CA LYS A 421 0.84 -25.29 3.14
C LYS A 421 1.67 -24.17 3.74
N THR A 422 2.98 -24.37 3.80
CA THR A 422 3.92 -23.49 4.51
C THR A 422 4.94 -22.83 3.59
N VAL A 423 5.17 -21.52 3.76
CA VAL A 423 6.26 -20.80 3.10
C VAL A 423 7.22 -20.22 4.13
N ILE A 424 8.52 -20.57 4.01
CA ILE A 424 9.60 -20.06 4.86
C ILE A 424 10.33 -18.95 4.12
N PHE A 425 10.37 -17.76 4.70
CA PHE A 425 11.06 -16.59 4.15
C PHE A 425 12.43 -16.41 4.79
N CYS A 426 13.49 -16.45 3.97
CA CYS A 426 14.88 -16.23 4.38
C CYS A 426 15.47 -15.04 3.63
N ASP A 427 16.08 -14.08 4.32
CA ASP A 427 16.78 -12.97 3.66
C ASP A 427 18.19 -13.33 3.17
N TRP A 428 18.75 -14.39 3.70
CA TRP A 428 20.11 -14.85 3.41
C TRP A 428 20.09 -16.15 2.61
N ILE A 429 20.74 -16.13 1.43
CA ILE A 429 20.82 -17.30 0.56
C ILE A 429 21.42 -18.48 1.31
N GLU A 430 22.56 -18.27 1.99
CA GLU A 430 23.23 -19.34 2.77
C GLU A 430 22.34 -19.95 3.89
N GLN A 431 21.40 -19.18 4.46
CA GLN A 431 20.44 -19.69 5.44
C GLN A 431 19.36 -20.53 4.77
N GLY A 432 18.87 -20.07 3.60
CA GLY A 432 17.91 -20.82 2.81
C GLY A 432 18.47 -22.16 2.31
N GLU A 433 19.72 -22.16 1.85
CA GLU A 433 20.44 -23.38 1.46
C GLU A 433 20.61 -24.35 2.64
N GLU A 434 21.03 -23.83 3.82
CA GLU A 434 21.15 -24.64 5.04
C GLU A 434 19.82 -25.27 5.44
N PHE A 435 18.71 -24.53 5.39
CA PHE A 435 17.39 -25.07 5.70
C PHE A 435 16.90 -26.05 4.63
N SER A 436 17.19 -25.80 3.36
CA SER A 436 16.87 -26.71 2.27
C SER A 436 17.56 -28.07 2.43
N ASP A 437 18.84 -28.05 2.73
CA ASP A 437 19.63 -29.28 2.95
C ASP A 437 19.15 -30.04 4.19
N GLU A 438 18.84 -29.35 5.28
CA GLU A 438 18.46 -29.94 6.56
C GLU A 438 17.05 -30.53 6.53
N PHE A 439 16.08 -29.76 5.98
CA PHE A 439 14.67 -30.17 5.99
C PHE A 439 14.25 -30.90 4.71
N ASN A 440 15.14 -31.00 3.72
CA ASN A 440 14.84 -31.53 2.39
C ASN A 440 13.66 -30.84 1.71
N ILE A 441 13.62 -29.47 1.80
CA ILE A 441 12.59 -28.60 1.23
C ILE A 441 13.20 -27.82 0.08
N PRO A 442 12.50 -27.65 -1.07
CA PRO A 442 12.98 -26.83 -2.19
C PRO A 442 13.24 -25.37 -1.78
N PHE A 443 14.40 -24.84 -2.22
CA PHE A 443 14.79 -23.44 -1.99
C PHE A 443 14.80 -22.65 -3.28
N ILE A 444 14.07 -21.53 -3.30
CA ILE A 444 13.95 -20.62 -4.43
C ILE A 444 14.65 -19.30 -4.11
N SER A 445 15.65 -18.96 -4.90
CA SER A 445 16.42 -17.73 -4.77
C SER A 445 16.46 -16.94 -6.08
N GLY A 446 17.17 -15.79 -6.08
CA GLY A 446 17.45 -15.01 -7.29
C GLY A 446 18.30 -15.73 -8.33
N GLU A 447 18.96 -16.80 -7.93
CA GLU A 447 19.81 -17.61 -8.78
C GLU A 447 19.07 -18.81 -9.37
N THR A 448 17.86 -19.13 -8.89
CA THR A 448 17.02 -20.21 -9.43
C THR A 448 16.47 -19.80 -10.81
N ASP A 449 16.66 -20.66 -11.80
CA ASP A 449 16.18 -20.44 -13.16
C ASP A 449 14.65 -20.24 -13.18
N PHE A 450 14.18 -19.46 -14.16
CA PHE A 450 12.76 -19.11 -14.26
C PHE A 450 11.88 -20.36 -14.40
N ASP A 451 12.25 -21.30 -15.27
CA ASP A 451 11.46 -22.50 -15.56
C ASP A 451 11.43 -23.45 -14.33
N GLU A 452 12.55 -23.64 -13.66
CA GLU A 452 12.65 -24.43 -12.43
C GLU A 452 11.79 -23.84 -11.30
N ARG A 453 11.80 -22.51 -11.16
CA ARG A 453 10.98 -21.81 -10.18
C ARG A 453 9.48 -21.98 -10.43
N GLU A 454 9.04 -21.82 -11.68
CA GLU A 454 7.63 -22.03 -12.04
C GLU A 454 7.22 -23.49 -11.82
N GLU A 455 8.10 -24.46 -12.02
CA GLU A 455 7.85 -25.88 -11.73
C GLU A 455 7.61 -26.09 -10.22
N TYR A 456 8.45 -25.55 -9.34
CA TYR A 456 8.23 -25.65 -7.89
C TYR A 456 6.94 -24.98 -7.45
N PHE A 457 6.61 -23.82 -8.01
CA PHE A 457 5.35 -23.14 -7.69
C PHE A 457 4.14 -23.95 -8.14
N GLU A 458 4.22 -24.61 -9.28
CA GLU A 458 3.13 -25.47 -9.76
C GLU A 458 2.98 -26.73 -8.90
N GLN A 459 4.07 -27.39 -8.53
CA GLN A 459 4.06 -28.52 -7.59
C GLN A 459 3.44 -28.13 -6.25
N PHE A 460 3.77 -26.93 -5.74
CA PHE A 460 3.17 -26.43 -4.50
C PHE A 460 1.67 -26.11 -4.67
N ARG A 461 1.24 -25.52 -5.79
CA ARG A 461 -0.20 -25.30 -6.07
C ARG A 461 -0.98 -26.60 -6.11
N GLN A 462 -0.40 -27.64 -6.72
CA GLN A 462 -1.04 -28.96 -6.88
C GLN A 462 -1.00 -29.78 -5.59
N GLY A 463 -0.18 -29.41 -4.61
CA GLY A 463 0.00 -30.15 -3.36
C GLY A 463 0.94 -31.36 -3.50
N ASP A 464 1.80 -31.36 -4.53
CA ASP A 464 2.88 -32.34 -4.65
C ASP A 464 4.01 -32.05 -3.66
N ILE A 465 4.14 -30.80 -3.25
CA ILE A 465 4.96 -30.31 -2.15
C ILE A 465 4.14 -29.34 -1.30
N ASP A 466 4.25 -29.43 0.02
CA ASP A 466 3.47 -28.63 0.98
C ASP A 466 4.30 -27.51 1.62
N THR A 467 5.62 -27.53 1.44
CA THR A 467 6.50 -26.50 1.99
C THR A 467 7.50 -25.98 0.96
N LEU A 468 7.72 -24.66 0.96
CA LEU A 468 8.73 -23.97 0.15
C LEU A 468 9.59 -23.05 1.00
N ILE A 469 10.89 -22.96 0.69
CA ILE A 469 11.77 -21.93 1.22
C ILE A 469 12.02 -20.92 0.12
N VAL A 470 11.85 -19.63 0.44
CA VAL A 470 12.05 -18.55 -0.52
C VAL A 470 12.96 -17.47 0.03
N SER A 471 13.84 -16.95 -0.81
CA SER A 471 14.66 -15.79 -0.48
C SER A 471 13.87 -14.48 -0.67
N ARG A 472 14.55 -13.32 -0.62
CA ARG A 472 13.98 -11.99 -0.89
C ARG A 472 13.21 -11.86 -2.19
N ILE A 473 13.40 -12.75 -3.14
CA ILE A 473 12.58 -12.83 -4.35
C ILE A 473 11.09 -12.92 -4.00
N GLY A 474 10.73 -13.57 -2.88
CA GLY A 474 9.37 -13.66 -2.41
C GLY A 474 8.75 -12.34 -1.91
N ASP A 475 9.55 -11.30 -1.70
CA ASP A 475 9.08 -10.03 -1.15
C ASP A 475 8.36 -9.16 -2.20
N GLU A 476 8.82 -9.17 -3.45
CA GLU A 476 8.27 -8.30 -4.49
C GLU A 476 8.08 -9.03 -5.82
N GLY A 477 6.87 -9.00 -6.34
CA GLY A 477 6.58 -9.32 -7.74
C GLY A 477 6.65 -10.80 -8.14
N LEU A 478 6.72 -11.75 -7.21
CA LEU A 478 6.51 -13.16 -7.49
C LEU A 478 5.05 -13.55 -7.29
N ASP A 479 4.56 -14.38 -8.19
CA ASP A 479 3.28 -15.10 -8.03
C ASP A 479 3.47 -16.30 -7.10
N LEU A 480 3.85 -16.03 -5.84
CA LEU A 480 3.92 -17.06 -4.83
C LEU A 480 2.55 -17.71 -4.67
N PRO A 481 2.48 -19.03 -4.69
CA PRO A 481 1.23 -19.73 -4.44
C PRO A 481 0.71 -19.45 -3.02
N ASP A 482 -0.57 -19.67 -2.82
CA ASP A 482 -1.25 -19.46 -1.56
C ASP A 482 -0.72 -20.43 -0.49
N ALA A 483 -0.46 -19.90 0.70
CA ALA A 483 -0.01 -20.66 1.87
C ALA A 483 -0.93 -20.39 3.06
N GLU A 484 -1.02 -21.34 3.98
CA GLU A 484 -1.77 -21.24 5.22
C GLU A 484 -0.86 -20.74 6.35
N VAL A 485 0.41 -21.08 6.27
CA VAL A 485 1.44 -20.71 7.25
C VAL A 485 2.60 -19.98 6.58
N GLY A 486 2.99 -18.85 7.17
CA GLY A 486 4.19 -18.11 6.78
C GLY A 486 5.20 -18.07 7.91
N ILE A 487 6.42 -18.53 7.69
CA ILE A 487 7.51 -18.48 8.68
C ILE A 487 8.56 -17.48 8.18
N ILE A 488 8.73 -16.37 8.87
CA ILE A 488 9.77 -15.38 8.58
C ILE A 488 10.99 -15.71 9.44
N ALA A 489 11.95 -16.42 8.87
CA ALA A 489 13.14 -16.89 9.57
C ALA A 489 14.20 -15.81 9.77
N SER A 490 14.23 -14.79 8.91
CA SER A 490 15.12 -13.65 9.03
C SER A 490 14.56 -12.42 8.31
N GLY A 491 14.92 -11.24 8.78
CA GLY A 491 14.53 -9.97 8.18
C GLY A 491 15.65 -8.93 8.27
N GLN A 492 16.04 -8.36 7.13
CA GLN A 492 17.00 -7.27 7.09
C GLN A 492 16.30 -5.91 7.19
N GLY A 493 16.69 -5.12 8.20
CA GLY A 493 16.39 -3.71 8.25
C GLY A 493 14.99 -3.30 8.70
N GLY A 494 14.09 -4.23 9.06
CA GLY A 494 12.81 -3.89 9.67
C GLY A 494 11.84 -3.13 8.75
N SER A 495 11.80 -3.46 7.45
CA SER A 495 10.85 -2.87 6.52
C SER A 495 9.40 -3.27 6.86
N ARG A 496 8.57 -2.26 7.16
CA ARG A 496 7.13 -2.43 7.41
C ARG A 496 6.42 -3.09 6.22
N ARG A 497 6.83 -2.72 5.01
CA ARG A 497 6.26 -3.22 3.77
C ARG A 497 6.54 -4.71 3.57
N GLN A 498 7.76 -5.16 3.84
CA GLN A 498 8.14 -6.58 3.68
C GLN A 498 7.29 -7.50 4.56
N ALA A 499 7.13 -7.16 5.85
CA ALA A 499 6.27 -7.94 6.74
C ALA A 499 4.82 -7.99 6.24
N THR A 500 4.29 -6.83 5.78
CA THR A 500 2.93 -6.75 5.22
C THR A 500 2.79 -7.58 3.95
N GLN A 501 3.77 -7.58 3.06
CA GLN A 501 3.74 -8.36 1.83
C GLN A 501 3.87 -9.86 2.11
N ARG A 502 4.76 -10.27 3.03
CA ARG A 502 4.92 -11.68 3.45
C ARG A 502 3.66 -12.20 4.15
N ALA A 503 3.14 -11.45 5.12
CA ALA A 503 1.87 -11.77 5.75
C ALA A 503 0.72 -11.83 4.73
N GLY A 504 0.72 -10.93 3.76
CA GLY A 504 -0.26 -10.89 2.68
C GLY A 504 -0.30 -12.14 1.78
N ARG A 505 0.75 -12.96 1.79
CA ARG A 505 0.76 -14.25 1.05
C ARG A 505 -0.06 -15.33 1.75
N VAL A 506 -0.33 -15.14 3.04
CA VAL A 506 -1.17 -16.02 3.88
C VAL A 506 -2.58 -15.45 4.07
N MET A 507 -2.81 -14.15 3.77
CA MET A 507 -4.12 -13.48 3.86
C MET A 507 -5.05 -13.87 2.70
N ARG A 508 -5.49 -15.10 2.62
CA ARG A 508 -6.39 -15.58 1.56
C ARG A 508 -7.78 -15.90 2.13
N PRO A 509 -8.85 -15.94 1.32
CA PRO A 509 -10.21 -16.10 1.82
C PRO A 509 -10.58 -17.50 2.36
N PHE A 510 -9.62 -18.44 2.44
CA PHE A 510 -9.88 -19.81 2.89
C PHE A 510 -8.74 -20.34 3.76
N GLY A 511 -9.08 -21.03 4.86
CA GLY A 511 -8.14 -21.65 5.81
C GLY A 511 -7.82 -20.76 7.02
N ASP A 512 -6.92 -21.22 7.87
CA ASP A 512 -6.34 -20.45 8.98
C ASP A 512 -5.08 -19.75 8.49
N ALA A 513 -4.97 -18.45 8.71
CA ALA A 513 -3.82 -17.66 8.28
C ALA A 513 -2.89 -17.41 9.47
N GLN A 514 -1.74 -18.08 9.52
CA GLN A 514 -0.76 -17.92 10.60
C GLN A 514 0.58 -17.41 10.10
N VAL A 515 1.17 -16.45 10.80
CA VAL A 515 2.48 -15.89 10.47
C VAL A 515 3.38 -15.88 11.68
N TYR A 516 4.46 -16.66 11.62
CA TYR A 516 5.50 -16.71 12.65
C TYR A 516 6.69 -15.87 12.23
N ILE A 517 7.14 -14.97 13.11
CA ILE A 517 8.37 -14.19 12.89
C ILE A 517 9.39 -14.60 13.94
N VAL A 518 10.40 -15.34 13.51
CA VAL A 518 11.41 -15.91 14.41
C VAL A 518 12.61 -14.96 14.52
N ALA A 519 12.85 -14.40 15.69
CA ALA A 519 13.92 -13.45 15.95
C ALA A 519 14.81 -13.86 17.14
N THR A 520 16.10 -13.55 17.07
CA THR A 520 17.05 -13.82 18.16
C THR A 520 16.89 -12.78 19.26
N LYS A 521 16.59 -13.23 20.48
CA LYS A 521 16.37 -12.40 21.68
C LYS A 521 17.60 -11.55 22.03
N GLY A 522 17.38 -10.28 22.36
CA GLY A 522 18.47 -9.35 22.72
C GLY A 522 19.39 -9.00 21.54
N SER A 523 18.95 -9.20 20.31
CA SER A 523 19.64 -8.79 19.08
C SER A 523 18.93 -7.62 18.39
N ASN A 524 19.57 -7.08 17.36
CA ASN A 524 18.93 -6.08 16.50
C ASN A 524 17.74 -6.62 15.69
N GLU A 525 17.59 -7.93 15.54
CA GLU A 525 16.41 -8.51 14.93
C GLU A 525 15.15 -8.26 15.76
N GLU A 526 15.23 -8.31 17.09
CA GLU A 526 14.12 -8.01 17.97
C GLU A 526 13.56 -6.60 17.73
N ASP A 527 14.45 -5.60 17.56
CA ASP A 527 14.03 -4.24 17.23
C ASP A 527 13.48 -4.13 15.81
N PHE A 528 14.01 -4.92 14.88
CA PHE A 528 13.54 -4.94 13.50
C PHE A 528 12.13 -5.52 13.38
N VAL A 529 11.88 -6.67 14.00
CA VAL A 529 10.56 -7.32 13.93
C VAL A 529 9.47 -6.48 14.60
N LYS A 530 9.76 -5.81 15.72
CA LYS A 530 8.82 -4.87 16.35
C LYS A 530 8.40 -3.75 15.41
N ARG A 531 9.35 -3.17 14.65
CA ARG A 531 9.06 -2.14 13.63
C ARG A 531 8.33 -2.70 12.41
N GLN A 532 8.69 -3.91 11.98
CA GLN A 532 8.04 -4.56 10.83
C GLN A 532 6.54 -4.74 11.06
N VAL A 533 6.14 -5.15 12.25
CA VAL A 533 4.72 -5.43 12.56
C VAL A 533 3.91 -4.18 12.92
N GLU A 534 4.54 -3.00 13.09
CA GLU A 534 3.81 -1.77 13.39
C GLU A 534 2.69 -1.51 12.36
N HIS A 535 2.99 -1.63 11.08
CA HIS A 535 2.00 -1.40 10.04
C HIS A 535 0.86 -2.43 10.06
N LEU A 536 1.15 -3.69 10.37
CA LEU A 536 0.12 -4.72 10.53
C LEU A 536 -0.79 -4.38 11.72
N LYS A 537 -0.21 -3.93 12.85
CA LYS A 537 -0.98 -3.46 14.01
C LYS A 537 -1.83 -2.25 13.67
N GLU A 538 -1.28 -1.28 12.92
CA GLU A 538 -2.01 -0.11 12.43
C GLU A 538 -3.24 -0.51 11.58
N LYS A 539 -3.16 -1.63 10.88
CA LYS A 539 -4.25 -2.18 10.06
C LYS A 539 -5.17 -3.16 10.82
N GLY A 540 -5.02 -3.26 12.14
CA GLY A 540 -5.90 -4.07 12.99
C GLY A 540 -5.55 -5.56 13.02
N VAL A 541 -4.37 -5.96 12.53
CA VAL A 541 -3.89 -7.35 12.63
C VAL A 541 -3.37 -7.63 14.05
N PRO A 542 -3.86 -8.68 14.75
CA PRO A 542 -3.36 -9.05 16.06
C PRO A 542 -1.90 -9.50 15.95
N VAL A 543 -1.07 -9.02 16.87
CA VAL A 543 0.34 -9.42 16.95
C VAL A 543 0.67 -9.80 18.38
N ILE A 544 1.01 -11.06 18.58
CA ILE A 544 1.42 -11.61 19.87
C ILE A 544 2.95 -11.70 19.90
N ILE A 545 3.57 -11.42 21.03
CA ILE A 545 5.01 -11.62 21.24
C ILE A 545 5.18 -12.75 22.23
N GLN A 546 5.74 -13.86 21.79
CA GLN A 546 6.12 -14.97 22.66
C GLN A 546 7.65 -14.97 22.86
N GLY A 547 8.05 -15.10 24.08
CA GLY A 547 9.44 -15.22 24.45
C GLY A 547 9.59 -15.15 25.95
N ASP A 548 10.21 -16.16 26.51
CA ASP A 548 10.57 -16.23 27.93
C ASP A 548 11.64 -15.21 28.33
#